data_539177f205e4bdd428646fbf11a0b3f7
#
_entry.id   539177f205e4bdd428646fbf11a0b3f7
#
_cell.length_a   1.000
_cell.length_b   1.000
_cell.length_c   1.000
_cell.angle_alpha   90.00
_cell.angle_beta   90.00
_cell.angle_gamma   90.00
#
_symmetry.space_group_name_H-M   'P 1'
#
loop_
_entity.id
_entity.type
_entity.pdbx_description
1 polymer ?
#
loop_
_entity_poly.entity_id
_entity_poly.type
_entity_poly.pdbx_seq_one_letter_code
_entity_poly.pdbx_strand_id
1 'polypeptide(L)'
;MLLVGVTGSIGMGKSTVAQMFKEHGYGVYNADDTVHYIYENDEEVIEKVERQFPGSTKNGAVNRLALRDILNKDPDKFRDLEQIVHPVTRKYQIIYIKKLIEEGKMGCVLDIPLLFETGGEKYVDVSVVVTASEATQQSRVVLERKVPLEIFNAIKDQQMPDRDKLKKADYIISTDNNIEDTKSEVKEVAAK
;
A
#
# COMPACT_ATOMS: atom_id res chain seq x y z
N MET A 1 -12.74 10.04 -13.64
CA MET A 1 -12.80 9.32 -12.34
C MET A 1 -11.59 9.75 -11.52
N LEU A 2 -11.79 10.17 -10.29
CA LEU A 2 -10.73 10.67 -9.41
C LEU A 2 -9.84 9.54 -8.89
N LEU A 3 -8.51 9.70 -8.96
CA LEU A 3 -7.53 8.79 -8.37
C LEU A 3 -6.96 9.41 -7.08
N VAL A 4 -7.25 8.78 -5.95
CA VAL A 4 -6.82 9.24 -4.62
C VAL A 4 -5.70 8.32 -4.12
N GLY A 5 -4.49 8.86 -3.98
CA GLY A 5 -3.36 8.13 -3.36
C GLY A 5 -3.44 8.26 -1.85
N VAL A 6 -3.73 7.18 -1.15
CA VAL A 6 -3.71 7.15 0.32
C VAL A 6 -2.40 6.55 0.79
N THR A 7 -1.67 7.32 1.59
CA THR A 7 -0.38 6.91 2.17
C THR A 7 -0.34 7.20 3.66
N GLY A 8 0.67 6.72 4.32
CA GLY A 8 0.90 6.88 5.76
C GLY A 8 1.86 5.82 6.27
N SER A 9 2.61 6.17 7.29
CA SER A 9 3.61 5.27 7.89
C SER A 9 2.95 4.05 8.54
N ILE A 10 3.75 3.04 8.85
CA ILE A 10 3.26 1.82 9.52
C ILE A 10 2.43 2.18 10.76
N GLY A 11 1.27 1.56 10.95
CA GLY A 11 0.42 1.76 12.13
C GLY A 11 -0.47 3.01 12.11
N MET A 12 -0.40 3.84 11.09
CA MET A 12 -1.19 5.10 10.99
C MET A 12 -2.67 4.90 10.64
N GLY A 13 -3.16 3.68 10.38
CA GLY A 13 -4.58 3.42 10.09
C GLY A 13 -4.99 3.58 8.63
N LYS A 14 -4.02 3.61 7.71
CA LYS A 14 -4.20 3.80 6.27
C LYS A 14 -5.28 2.90 5.65
N SER A 15 -5.23 1.59 5.89
CA SER A 15 -6.19 0.64 5.33
C SER A 15 -7.61 0.86 5.85
N THR A 16 -7.77 1.30 7.10
CA THR A 16 -9.07 1.66 7.67
C THR A 16 -9.65 2.89 6.95
N VAL A 17 -8.84 3.92 6.76
CA VAL A 17 -9.22 5.12 6.02
C VAL A 17 -9.58 4.79 4.57
N ALA A 18 -8.76 3.97 3.89
CA ALA A 18 -9.05 3.53 2.53
C ALA A 18 -10.41 2.79 2.43
N GLN A 19 -10.75 1.96 3.42
CA GLN A 19 -12.06 1.29 3.43
C GLN A 19 -13.23 2.28 3.66
N MET A 20 -13.05 3.33 4.45
CA MET A 20 -14.09 4.34 4.66
C MET A 20 -14.48 5.07 3.36
N PHE A 21 -13.55 5.27 2.43
CA PHE A 21 -13.86 5.85 1.12
C PHE A 21 -14.86 4.99 0.31
N LYS A 22 -14.97 3.68 0.57
CA LYS A 22 -15.97 2.83 -0.09
C LYS A 22 -17.38 3.25 0.24
N GLU A 23 -17.63 3.74 1.45
CA GLU A 23 -18.95 4.24 1.89
C GLU A 23 -19.37 5.48 1.10
N HIS A 24 -18.41 6.16 0.45
CA HIS A 24 -18.61 7.34 -0.39
C HIS A 24 -18.54 7.03 -1.89
N GLY A 25 -18.70 5.76 -2.29
CA GLY A 25 -18.77 5.36 -3.70
C GLY A 25 -17.43 5.20 -4.42
N TYR A 26 -16.32 5.19 -3.68
CA TYR A 26 -14.99 4.92 -4.25
C TYR A 26 -14.71 3.41 -4.31
N GLY A 27 -13.95 2.98 -5.31
CA GLY A 27 -13.27 1.68 -5.27
C GLY A 27 -11.98 1.79 -4.47
N VAL A 28 -11.47 0.67 -3.95
CA VAL A 28 -10.18 0.64 -3.25
C VAL A 28 -9.29 -0.42 -3.90
N TYR A 29 -8.16 0.01 -4.41
CA TYR A 29 -7.11 -0.85 -4.94
C TYR A 29 -5.98 -0.97 -3.93
N ASN A 30 -5.69 -2.21 -3.51
CA ASN A 30 -4.56 -2.53 -2.65
C ASN A 30 -3.49 -3.22 -3.49
N ALA A 31 -2.31 -2.60 -3.58
CA ALA A 31 -1.20 -3.14 -4.35
C ALA A 31 -0.65 -4.43 -3.72
N ASP A 32 -0.61 -4.53 -2.40
CA ASP A 32 -0.11 -5.70 -1.69
C ASP A 32 -1.00 -6.94 -1.94
N ASP A 33 -2.33 -6.76 -1.90
CA ASP A 33 -3.29 -7.83 -2.23
C ASP A 33 -3.12 -8.27 -3.69
N THR A 34 -2.85 -7.34 -4.59
CA THR A 34 -2.60 -7.64 -5.99
C THR A 34 -1.31 -8.45 -6.17
N VAL A 35 -0.23 -8.11 -5.47
CA VAL A 35 1.01 -8.89 -5.49
C VAL A 35 0.78 -10.31 -4.97
N HIS A 36 0.00 -10.47 -3.89
CA HIS A 36 -0.39 -11.79 -3.39
C HIS A 36 -1.12 -12.61 -4.45
N TYR A 37 -2.12 -12.00 -5.09
CA TYR A 37 -2.88 -12.64 -6.15
C TYR A 37 -1.98 -13.08 -7.33
N ILE A 38 -1.09 -12.20 -7.78
CA ILE A 38 -0.14 -12.46 -8.87
C ILE A 38 0.78 -13.63 -8.52
N TYR A 39 1.29 -13.69 -7.31
CA TYR A 39 2.17 -14.77 -6.84
C TYR A 39 1.49 -16.14 -6.78
N GLU A 40 0.17 -16.16 -6.68
CA GLU A 40 -0.60 -17.40 -6.61
C GLU A 40 -1.23 -17.79 -7.94
N ASN A 41 -1.49 -16.83 -8.85
CA ASN A 41 -2.36 -17.06 -10.00
C ASN A 41 -1.80 -16.63 -11.35
N ASP A 42 -0.73 -15.82 -11.41
CA ASP A 42 -0.16 -15.37 -12.68
C ASP A 42 1.03 -16.25 -13.06
N GLU A 43 0.77 -17.23 -13.94
CA GLU A 43 1.77 -18.23 -14.37
C GLU A 43 3.03 -17.58 -14.93
N GLU A 44 2.89 -16.49 -15.71
CA GLU A 44 4.02 -15.79 -16.32
C GLU A 44 4.93 -15.16 -15.25
N VAL A 45 4.33 -14.59 -14.21
CA VAL A 45 5.09 -14.03 -13.07
C VAL A 45 5.75 -15.13 -12.26
N ILE A 46 5.02 -16.21 -11.96
CA ILE A 46 5.56 -17.35 -11.19
C ILE A 46 6.79 -17.94 -11.90
N GLU A 47 6.70 -18.15 -13.22
CA GLU A 47 7.84 -18.64 -14.02
C GLU A 47 9.02 -17.67 -14.05
N LYS A 48 8.78 -16.36 -14.21
CA LYS A 48 9.83 -15.34 -14.20
C LYS A 48 10.52 -15.26 -12.85
N VAL A 49 9.72 -15.31 -11.77
CA VAL A 49 10.25 -15.30 -10.40
C VAL A 49 11.11 -16.54 -10.14
N GLU A 50 10.66 -17.75 -10.50
CA GLU A 50 11.45 -18.95 -10.33
C GLU A 50 12.76 -18.92 -11.14
N ARG A 51 12.70 -18.40 -12.37
CA ARG A 51 13.88 -18.27 -13.23
C ARG A 51 14.94 -17.33 -12.66
N GLN A 52 14.48 -16.20 -12.10
CA GLN A 52 15.37 -15.19 -11.51
C GLN A 52 15.83 -15.56 -10.10
N PHE A 53 14.98 -16.27 -9.36
CA PHE A 53 15.18 -16.66 -7.96
C PHE A 53 14.93 -18.16 -7.78
N PRO A 54 15.83 -19.05 -8.24
CA PRO A 54 15.64 -20.50 -8.20
C PRO A 54 15.32 -20.99 -6.77
N GLY A 55 14.27 -21.83 -6.65
CA GLY A 55 13.78 -22.34 -5.37
C GLY A 55 12.81 -21.41 -4.64
N SER A 56 12.39 -20.32 -5.28
CA SER A 56 11.41 -19.39 -4.73
C SER A 56 9.96 -19.79 -5.00
N THR A 57 9.70 -20.90 -5.69
CA THR A 57 8.33 -21.38 -5.92
C THR A 57 8.08 -22.73 -5.28
N LYS A 58 6.81 -23.01 -4.98
CA LYS A 58 6.35 -24.29 -4.44
C LYS A 58 4.89 -24.52 -4.83
N ASN A 59 4.57 -25.72 -5.28
CA ASN A 59 3.19 -26.12 -5.64
C ASN A 59 2.54 -25.19 -6.68
N GLY A 60 3.30 -24.65 -7.64
CA GLY A 60 2.78 -23.77 -8.69
C GLY A 60 2.53 -22.32 -8.26
N ALA A 61 3.05 -21.89 -7.12
CA ALA A 61 2.94 -20.53 -6.62
C ALA A 61 4.28 -20.02 -6.07
N VAL A 62 4.45 -18.70 -5.95
CA VAL A 62 5.62 -18.10 -5.33
C VAL A 62 5.60 -18.34 -3.81
N ASN A 63 6.62 -18.98 -3.30
CA ASN A 63 6.86 -19.14 -1.87
C ASN A 63 7.51 -17.89 -1.30
N ARG A 64 6.71 -17.01 -0.71
CA ARG A 64 7.14 -15.71 -0.19
C ARG A 64 8.23 -15.80 0.89
N LEU A 65 8.23 -16.87 1.69
CA LEU A 65 9.27 -17.07 2.70
C LEU A 65 10.61 -17.39 2.04
N ALA A 66 10.61 -18.34 1.10
CA ALA A 66 11.82 -18.70 0.37
C ALA A 66 12.37 -17.51 -0.46
N LEU A 67 11.47 -16.78 -1.14
CA LEU A 67 11.84 -15.57 -1.90
C LEU A 67 12.45 -14.51 -0.97
N ARG A 68 11.83 -14.23 0.17
CA ARG A 68 12.36 -13.29 1.17
C ARG A 68 13.74 -13.72 1.68
N ASP A 69 13.95 -15.01 1.94
CA ASP A 69 15.23 -15.52 2.42
C ASP A 69 16.34 -15.38 1.35
N ILE A 70 16.00 -15.49 0.07
CA ILE A 70 16.92 -15.24 -1.05
C ILE A 70 17.27 -13.74 -1.11
N LEU A 71 16.27 -12.86 -1.03
CA LEU A 71 16.45 -11.41 -1.09
C LEU A 71 17.20 -10.84 0.11
N ASN A 72 16.99 -11.40 1.30
CA ASN A 72 17.73 -11.01 2.50
C ASN A 72 19.24 -11.32 2.41
N LYS A 73 19.62 -12.36 1.64
CA LYS A 73 21.03 -12.70 1.41
C LYS A 73 21.69 -11.82 0.35
N ASP A 74 20.90 -11.24 -0.54
CA ASP A 74 21.36 -10.43 -1.66
C ASP A 74 20.35 -9.30 -1.93
N PRO A 75 20.44 -8.17 -1.18
CA PRO A 75 19.50 -7.06 -1.30
C PRO A 75 19.45 -6.40 -2.68
N ASP A 76 20.53 -6.49 -3.47
CA ASP A 76 20.57 -5.90 -4.82
C ASP A 76 19.53 -6.56 -5.76
N LYS A 77 19.16 -7.81 -5.49
CA LYS A 77 18.13 -8.55 -6.21
C LYS A 77 16.68 -8.02 -6.01
N PHE A 78 16.45 -7.14 -5.06
CA PHE A 78 15.13 -6.48 -4.94
C PHE A 78 14.74 -5.76 -6.23
N ARG A 79 15.68 -5.10 -6.90
CA ARG A 79 15.42 -4.43 -8.18
C ARG A 79 14.96 -5.39 -9.28
N ASP A 80 15.54 -6.58 -9.33
CA ASP A 80 15.16 -7.60 -10.31
C ASP A 80 13.72 -8.07 -10.07
N LEU A 81 13.36 -8.28 -8.79
CA LEU A 81 12.00 -8.63 -8.41
C LEU A 81 11.01 -7.52 -8.78
N GLU A 82 11.33 -6.27 -8.48
CA GLU A 82 10.51 -5.11 -8.83
C GLU A 82 10.28 -5.01 -10.34
N GLN A 83 11.30 -5.25 -11.16
CA GLN A 83 11.17 -5.26 -12.63
C GLN A 83 10.22 -6.34 -13.14
N ILE A 84 10.08 -7.46 -12.44
CA ILE A 84 9.12 -8.52 -12.78
C ILE A 84 7.70 -8.12 -12.32
N VAL A 85 7.57 -7.64 -11.09
CA VAL A 85 6.28 -7.47 -10.42
C VAL A 85 5.58 -6.16 -10.77
N HIS A 86 6.31 -5.04 -10.84
CA HIS A 86 5.71 -3.71 -11.05
C HIS A 86 4.91 -3.57 -12.36
N PRO A 87 5.40 -4.04 -13.53
CA PRO A 87 4.63 -3.94 -14.77
C PRO A 87 3.30 -4.69 -14.70
N VAL A 88 3.30 -5.85 -14.04
CA VAL A 88 2.11 -6.70 -13.90
C VAL A 88 1.14 -6.09 -12.90
N THR A 89 1.61 -5.64 -11.74
CA THR A 89 0.78 -4.92 -10.76
C THR A 89 0.10 -3.70 -11.38
N ARG A 90 0.84 -2.93 -12.19
CA ARG A 90 0.29 -1.77 -12.91
C ARG A 90 -0.79 -2.17 -13.93
N LYS A 91 -0.60 -3.28 -14.63
CA LYS A 91 -1.62 -3.83 -15.55
C LYS A 91 -2.91 -4.17 -14.80
N TYR A 92 -2.83 -4.86 -13.67
CA TYR A 92 -3.99 -5.18 -12.82
C TYR A 92 -4.65 -3.92 -12.26
N GLN A 93 -3.86 -2.93 -11.85
CA GLN A 93 -4.38 -1.63 -11.41
C GLN A 93 -5.23 -0.95 -12.50
N ILE A 94 -4.72 -0.90 -13.74
CA ILE A 94 -5.44 -0.31 -14.87
C ILE A 94 -6.73 -1.07 -15.16
N ILE A 95 -6.71 -2.40 -15.13
CA ILE A 95 -7.89 -3.23 -15.32
C ILE A 95 -8.93 -2.93 -14.24
N TYR A 96 -8.50 -2.85 -12.98
CA TYR A 96 -9.38 -2.53 -11.85
C TYR A 96 -10.00 -1.14 -12.00
N ILE A 97 -9.21 -0.13 -12.36
CA ILE A 97 -9.69 1.24 -12.60
C ILE A 97 -10.74 1.27 -13.72
N LYS A 98 -10.51 0.57 -14.83
CA LYS A 98 -11.48 0.47 -15.94
C LYS A 98 -12.80 -0.13 -15.47
N LYS A 99 -12.74 -1.22 -14.69
CA LYS A 99 -13.92 -1.83 -14.10
C LYS A 99 -14.71 -0.84 -13.23
N LEU A 100 -14.03 -0.05 -12.39
CA LEU A 100 -14.69 0.96 -11.56
C LEU A 100 -15.37 2.06 -12.39
N ILE A 101 -14.78 2.44 -13.53
CA ILE A 101 -15.39 3.40 -14.46
C ILE A 101 -16.69 2.81 -15.04
N GLU A 102 -16.68 1.55 -15.47
CA GLU A 102 -17.86 0.84 -15.97
C GLU A 102 -18.95 0.69 -14.92
N GLU A 103 -18.57 0.50 -13.66
CA GLU A 103 -19.47 0.45 -12.51
C GLU A 103 -20.00 1.82 -12.06
N GLY A 104 -19.56 2.92 -12.68
CA GLY A 104 -19.97 4.28 -12.33
C GLY A 104 -19.49 4.75 -10.96
N LYS A 105 -18.34 4.24 -10.48
CA LYS A 105 -17.77 4.68 -9.20
C LYS A 105 -17.28 6.13 -9.27
N MET A 106 -17.35 6.83 -8.13
CA MET A 106 -16.88 8.21 -7.99
C MET A 106 -15.37 8.35 -8.23
N GLY A 107 -14.60 7.42 -7.69
CA GLY A 107 -13.15 7.41 -7.80
C GLY A 107 -12.54 6.07 -7.42
N CYS A 108 -11.21 6.02 -7.46
CA CYS A 108 -10.41 4.90 -6.98
C CYS A 108 -9.40 5.39 -5.94
N VAL A 109 -9.45 4.81 -4.76
CA VAL A 109 -8.40 4.95 -3.75
C VAL A 109 -7.31 3.93 -4.05
N LEU A 110 -6.09 4.42 -4.18
CA LEU A 110 -4.88 3.61 -4.31
C LEU A 110 -4.18 3.60 -2.95
N ASP A 111 -4.19 2.45 -2.28
CA ASP A 111 -3.49 2.24 -1.01
C ASP A 111 -2.01 1.99 -1.29
N ILE A 112 -1.17 3.02 -1.11
CA ILE A 112 0.26 3.02 -1.46
C ILE A 112 1.11 3.44 -0.26
N PRO A 113 1.73 2.50 0.47
CA PRO A 113 2.53 2.81 1.65
C PRO A 113 3.71 3.77 1.39
N LEU A 114 4.35 3.65 0.23
CA LEU A 114 5.54 4.39 -0.17
C LEU A 114 5.26 5.40 -1.31
N LEU A 115 4.13 6.10 -1.24
CA LEU A 115 3.66 7.01 -2.30
C LEU A 115 4.71 8.06 -2.67
N PHE A 116 5.23 8.78 -1.71
CA PHE A 116 6.19 9.86 -1.93
C PHE A 116 7.62 9.36 -2.13
N GLU A 117 7.98 8.26 -1.49
CA GLU A 117 9.30 7.64 -1.59
C GLU A 117 9.59 7.14 -3.01
N THR A 118 8.56 6.66 -3.69
CA THR A 118 8.65 6.13 -5.06
C THR A 118 8.27 7.15 -6.15
N GLY A 119 7.88 8.37 -5.75
CA GLY A 119 7.37 9.38 -6.68
C GLY A 119 6.00 9.03 -7.27
N GLY A 120 5.24 8.19 -6.56
CA GLY A 120 3.91 7.73 -6.96
C GLY A 120 2.84 8.83 -6.96
N GLU A 121 3.09 9.94 -6.25
CA GLU A 121 2.22 11.12 -6.23
C GLU A 121 1.94 11.70 -7.62
N LYS A 122 2.82 11.48 -8.58
CA LYS A 122 2.64 11.94 -9.98
C LYS A 122 1.56 11.18 -10.75
N TYR A 123 1.08 10.06 -10.21
CA TYR A 123 0.12 9.17 -10.85
C TYR A 123 -1.26 9.18 -10.17
N VAL A 124 -1.47 10.09 -9.23
CA VAL A 124 -2.75 10.31 -8.56
C VAL A 124 -3.19 11.76 -8.74
N ASP A 125 -4.49 11.99 -8.68
CA ASP A 125 -5.04 13.33 -8.78
C ASP A 125 -4.97 14.06 -7.42
N VAL A 126 -5.04 13.28 -6.34
CA VAL A 126 -5.03 13.77 -4.96
C VAL A 126 -4.23 12.84 -4.08
N SER A 127 -3.39 13.39 -3.23
CA SER A 127 -2.64 12.67 -2.20
C SER A 127 -3.25 12.91 -0.81
N VAL A 128 -3.53 11.82 -0.10
CA VAL A 128 -4.06 11.83 1.27
C VAL A 128 -3.04 11.17 2.18
N VAL A 129 -2.54 11.90 3.17
CA VAL A 129 -1.68 11.35 4.23
C VAL A 129 -2.53 11.00 5.45
N VAL A 130 -2.50 9.75 5.83
CA VAL A 130 -3.08 9.27 7.08
C VAL A 130 -2.02 9.29 8.17
N THR A 131 -2.31 9.97 9.27
CA THR A 131 -1.37 10.16 10.38
C THR A 131 -2.00 9.85 11.72
N ALA A 132 -1.15 9.60 12.70
CA ALA A 132 -1.48 9.48 14.11
C ALA A 132 -0.28 9.90 14.96
N SER A 133 -0.47 10.12 16.26
CA SER A 133 0.64 10.38 17.17
C SER A 133 1.59 9.18 17.24
N GLU A 134 2.84 9.45 17.56
CA GLU A 134 3.85 8.40 17.72
C GLU A 134 3.44 7.38 18.80
N ALA A 135 2.80 7.84 19.87
CA ALA A 135 2.27 6.98 20.92
C ALA A 135 1.20 6.01 20.40
N THR A 136 0.24 6.51 19.64
CA THR A 136 -0.81 5.70 18.99
C THR A 136 -0.21 4.74 17.97
N GLN A 137 0.72 5.20 17.16
CA GLN A 137 1.44 4.39 16.19
C GLN A 137 2.15 3.20 16.86
N GLN A 138 2.94 3.49 17.88
CA GLN A 138 3.68 2.47 18.62
C GLN A 138 2.74 1.49 19.33
N SER A 139 1.68 1.97 19.96
CA SER A 139 0.67 1.11 20.59
C SER A 139 0.08 0.11 19.59
N ARG A 140 -0.38 0.59 18.45
CA ARG A 140 -0.99 -0.24 17.39
C ARG A 140 -0.04 -1.29 16.82
N VAL A 141 1.24 -0.93 16.63
CA VAL A 141 2.20 -1.83 15.98
C VAL A 141 2.85 -2.77 16.99
N VAL A 142 3.36 -2.24 18.08
CA VAL A 142 4.15 -3.02 19.05
C VAL A 142 3.25 -3.77 20.02
N LEU A 143 2.23 -3.10 20.60
CA LEU A 143 1.40 -3.71 21.63
C LEU A 143 0.27 -4.56 21.05
N GLU A 144 -0.48 -4.04 20.07
CA GLU A 144 -1.66 -4.73 19.53
C GLU A 144 -1.28 -5.79 18.49
N ARG A 145 -0.40 -5.45 17.51
CA ARG A 145 0.04 -6.38 16.45
C ARG A 145 1.22 -7.24 16.87
N LYS A 146 1.80 -7.00 18.07
CA LYS A 146 2.94 -7.74 18.63
C LYS A 146 4.17 -7.76 17.71
N VAL A 147 4.38 -6.69 16.94
CA VAL A 147 5.59 -6.53 16.13
C VAL A 147 6.74 -6.11 17.06
N PRO A 148 7.88 -6.80 17.04
CA PRO A 148 9.04 -6.40 17.84
C PRO A 148 9.44 -4.94 17.57
N LEU A 149 9.80 -4.20 18.60
CA LEU A 149 10.16 -2.79 18.53
C LEU A 149 11.29 -2.52 17.50
N GLU A 150 12.27 -3.42 17.46
CA GLU A 150 13.39 -3.34 16.50
C GLU A 150 12.92 -3.43 15.05
N ILE A 151 11.97 -4.32 14.76
CA ILE A 151 11.38 -4.46 13.41
C ILE A 151 10.53 -3.23 13.08
N PHE A 152 9.75 -2.73 14.06
CA PHE A 152 8.99 -1.50 13.88
C PHE A 152 9.88 -0.31 13.52
N ASN A 153 10.99 -0.11 14.24
CA ASN A 153 11.94 0.95 13.97
C ASN A 153 12.60 0.78 12.60
N ALA A 154 13.03 -0.44 12.25
CA ALA A 154 13.62 -0.71 10.94
C ALA A 154 12.68 -0.40 9.77
N ILE A 155 11.38 -0.70 9.91
CA ILE A 155 10.37 -0.34 8.90
C ILE A 155 10.18 1.17 8.85
N LYS A 156 10.09 1.84 10.01
CA LYS A 156 9.94 3.30 10.11
C LYS A 156 11.10 4.04 9.47
N ASP A 157 12.32 3.55 9.66
CA ASP A 157 13.55 4.15 9.11
C ASP A 157 13.64 4.06 7.57
N GLN A 158 12.95 3.10 6.96
CA GLN A 158 12.84 2.97 5.50
C GLN A 158 11.76 3.89 4.89
N GLN A 159 10.90 4.47 5.70
CA GLN A 159 9.82 5.35 5.26
C GLN A 159 10.22 6.81 5.39
N MET A 160 9.70 7.66 4.50
CA MET A 160 9.83 9.11 4.66
C MET A 160 9.27 9.53 6.02
N PRO A 161 9.97 10.41 6.78
CA PRO A 161 9.46 10.93 8.04
C PRO A 161 8.05 11.52 7.88
N ASP A 162 7.17 11.24 8.84
CA ASP A 162 5.76 11.65 8.78
C ASP A 162 5.60 13.16 8.56
N ARG A 163 6.39 13.98 9.29
CA ARG A 163 6.44 15.44 9.12
C ARG A 163 6.68 15.89 7.67
N ASP A 164 7.44 15.10 6.90
CA ASP A 164 7.79 15.45 5.52
C ASP A 164 6.71 14.96 4.54
N LYS A 165 6.02 13.85 4.85
CA LYS A 165 4.80 13.42 4.16
C LYS A 165 3.68 14.44 4.30
N LEU A 166 3.47 14.96 5.52
CA LEU A 166 2.43 15.95 5.82
C LEU A 166 2.60 17.24 4.99
N LYS A 167 3.86 17.66 4.72
CA LYS A 167 4.13 18.84 3.88
C LYS A 167 3.81 18.64 2.40
N LYS A 168 3.76 17.39 1.94
CA LYS A 168 3.53 17.03 0.54
C LYS A 168 2.07 16.67 0.26
N ALA A 169 1.29 16.43 1.30
CA ALA A 169 -0.08 15.98 1.20
C ALA A 169 -1.01 17.10 0.70
N ASP A 170 -1.94 16.74 -0.20
CA ASP A 170 -3.08 17.62 -0.52
C ASP A 170 -4.10 17.63 0.62
N TYR A 171 -4.29 16.47 1.28
CA TYR A 171 -5.15 16.31 2.44
C TYR A 171 -4.49 15.45 3.51
N ILE A 172 -4.84 15.75 4.77
CA ILE A 172 -4.38 15.01 5.94
C ILE A 172 -5.60 14.47 6.65
N ILE A 173 -5.55 13.19 7.06
CA ILE A 173 -6.58 12.54 7.87
C ILE A 173 -5.90 12.02 9.14
N SER A 174 -6.38 12.50 10.30
CA SER A 174 -5.91 12.03 11.60
C SER A 174 -6.71 10.81 12.07
N THR A 175 -6.01 9.84 12.61
CA THR A 175 -6.63 8.66 13.23
C THR A 175 -6.33 8.56 14.73
N ASP A 176 -5.88 9.65 15.35
CA ASP A 176 -5.67 9.72 16.81
C ASP A 176 -6.97 9.82 17.59
N ASN A 177 -7.96 10.46 16.98
CA ASN A 177 -9.26 10.68 17.57
C ASN A 177 -10.15 9.43 17.48
N ASN A 178 -11.41 9.56 17.84
CA ASN A 178 -12.38 8.50 17.67
C ASN A 178 -12.66 8.22 16.18
N ILE A 179 -13.27 7.08 15.90
CA ILE A 179 -13.55 6.63 14.54
C ILE A 179 -14.52 7.56 13.79
N GLU A 180 -15.43 8.23 14.48
CA GLU A 180 -16.41 9.12 13.87
C GLU A 180 -15.78 10.42 13.38
N ASP A 181 -14.78 10.94 14.10
CA ASP A 181 -14.00 12.09 13.63
C ASP A 181 -13.25 11.74 12.35
N THR A 182 -12.59 10.58 12.32
CA THR A 182 -11.90 10.08 11.11
C THR A 182 -12.87 9.92 9.93
N LYS A 183 -14.08 9.39 10.15
CA LYS A 183 -15.11 9.28 9.10
C LYS A 183 -15.54 10.64 8.59
N SER A 184 -15.68 11.64 9.49
CA SER A 184 -16.01 13.00 9.10
C SER A 184 -14.95 13.61 8.18
N GLU A 185 -13.67 13.46 8.54
CA GLU A 185 -12.56 13.92 7.71
C GLU A 185 -12.53 13.22 6.35
N VAL A 186 -12.75 11.89 6.31
CA VAL A 186 -12.86 11.13 5.04
C VAL A 186 -14.00 11.65 4.19
N LYS A 187 -15.18 11.91 4.79
CA LYS A 187 -16.34 12.44 4.08
C LYS A 187 -16.06 13.80 3.45
N GLU A 188 -15.36 14.68 4.17
CA GLU A 188 -14.97 15.99 3.64
C GLU A 188 -14.05 15.89 2.44
N VAL A 189 -13.07 14.98 2.49
CA VAL A 189 -12.16 14.73 1.36
C VAL A 189 -12.90 14.08 0.19
N ALA A 190 -13.77 13.12 0.44
CA ALA A 190 -14.54 12.41 -0.59
C ALA A 190 -15.58 13.27 -1.30
N ALA A 191 -15.98 14.40 -0.72
CA ALA A 191 -16.98 15.32 -1.29
C ALA A 191 -16.38 16.40 -2.20
N LYS A 192 -15.06 16.45 -2.35
CA LYS A 192 -14.34 17.45 -3.18
C LYS A 192 -13.99 16.89 -4.53
#